data_118b04cd790b82d1c4dbc95935e6b1ca
#
_entry.id   118b04cd790b82d1c4dbc95935e6b1ca
#
_cell.length_a   1.000
_cell.length_b   1.000
_cell.length_c   1.000
_cell.angle_alpha   90.00
_cell.angle_beta   90.00
_cell.angle_gamma   90.00
#
_symmetry.space_group_name_H-M   'P 1'
#
loop_
_entity.id
_entity.type
_entity.pdbx_description
1 polymer ?
#
loop_
_entity_poly.entity_id
_entity_poly.type
_entity_poly.pdbx_seq_one_letter_code
_entity_poly.pdbx_strand_id
1 'polypeptide(L)'
;MKNKKEKILFFTNELAIMLKSGLTFTTAIEIILREEKDKNFKEVLKKIHKNLIAGKSIFESFKNFDKIFGNTYLYMLKIGEVSGSIAERLEDISKSLEFDLANQKKLGGILVYPVVVISLTLIIVTFLLTFILPNFITIFEENQVELPLITRILLFISRNFHY
;
A
#
# COMPACT_ATOMS: atom_id res chain seq x y z
N MET A 1 6.58 5.21 2.20
CA MET A 1 5.16 5.30 1.76
C MET A 1 4.16 5.17 2.90
N LYS A 2 4.37 4.28 3.87
CA LYS A 2 3.49 4.07 5.05
C LYS A 2 3.29 5.36 5.86
N ASN A 3 4.37 6.08 6.12
CA ASN A 3 4.36 7.35 6.88
C ASN A 3 3.52 8.47 6.21
N LYS A 4 3.43 8.51 4.86
CA LYS A 4 2.69 9.57 4.14
C LYS A 4 1.17 9.41 4.30
N LYS A 5 0.62 8.20 4.15
CA LYS A 5 -0.83 7.95 4.31
C LYS A 5 -1.28 8.17 5.75
N GLU A 6 -0.49 7.71 6.72
CA GLU A 6 -0.76 7.92 8.15
C GLU A 6 -0.78 9.43 8.49
N LYS A 7 0.11 10.22 7.90
CA LYS A 7 0.12 11.68 8.07
C LYS A 7 -1.12 12.35 7.50
N ILE A 8 -1.55 11.95 6.29
CA ILE A 8 -2.77 12.50 5.68
C ILE A 8 -3.99 12.12 6.51
N LEU A 9 -4.06 10.90 7.02
CA LEU A 9 -5.12 10.47 7.92
C LEU A 9 -5.19 11.34 9.18
N PHE A 10 -4.06 11.54 9.86
CA PHE A 10 -3.99 12.37 11.05
C PHE A 10 -4.43 13.82 10.77
N PHE A 11 -3.86 14.42 9.72
CA PHE A 11 -4.26 15.74 9.24
C PHE A 11 -5.77 15.84 8.97
N THR A 12 -6.35 14.84 8.30
CA THR A 12 -7.77 14.83 7.94
C THR A 12 -8.66 14.71 9.18
N ASN A 13 -8.27 13.89 10.15
CA ASN A 13 -8.97 13.74 11.43
C ASN A 13 -8.96 15.03 12.23
N GLU A 14 -7.79 15.67 12.38
CA GLU A 14 -7.69 16.94 13.09
C GLU A 14 -8.57 18.03 12.44
N LEU A 15 -8.49 18.13 11.11
CA LEU A 15 -9.29 19.07 10.36
C LEU A 15 -10.79 18.83 10.53
N ALA A 16 -11.24 17.58 10.44
CA ALA A 16 -12.64 17.23 10.65
C ALA A 16 -13.14 17.58 12.05
N ILE A 17 -12.35 17.30 13.10
CA ILE A 17 -12.69 17.63 14.50
C ILE A 17 -12.80 19.15 14.68
N MET A 18 -11.85 19.92 14.16
CA MET A 18 -11.85 21.37 14.27
C MET A 18 -13.07 22.00 13.58
N LEU A 19 -13.44 21.52 12.39
CA LEU A 19 -14.62 22.00 11.67
C LEU A 19 -15.92 21.64 12.40
N LYS A 20 -16.03 20.45 12.96
CA LYS A 20 -17.16 20.04 13.81
C LYS A 20 -17.30 20.91 15.08
N SER A 21 -16.18 21.41 15.58
CA SER A 21 -16.15 22.33 16.71
C SER A 21 -16.52 23.79 16.32
N GLY A 22 -16.87 24.03 15.06
CA GLY A 22 -17.30 25.34 14.57
C GLY A 22 -16.17 26.26 14.09
N LEU A 23 -14.94 25.76 14.01
CA LEU A 23 -13.85 26.53 13.42
C LEU A 23 -14.00 26.64 11.90
N THR A 24 -13.57 27.76 11.33
CA THR A 24 -13.54 27.91 9.87
C THR A 24 -12.43 27.05 9.27
N PHE A 25 -12.58 26.63 8.01
CA PHE A 25 -11.59 25.84 7.32
C PHE A 25 -10.20 26.51 7.30
N THR A 26 -10.16 27.81 7.07
CA THR A 26 -8.92 28.59 7.05
C THR A 26 -8.24 28.62 8.42
N THR A 27 -9.00 28.84 9.50
CA THR A 27 -8.47 28.84 10.87
C THR A 27 -7.94 27.45 11.26
N ALA A 28 -8.66 26.40 10.92
CA ALA A 28 -8.22 25.02 11.19
C ALA A 28 -6.88 24.70 10.48
N ILE A 29 -6.75 25.07 9.19
CA ILE A 29 -5.48 24.91 8.45
C ILE A 29 -4.36 25.73 9.09
N GLU A 30 -4.63 26.95 9.56
CA GLU A 30 -3.63 27.80 10.24
C GLU A 30 -3.11 27.15 11.53
N ILE A 31 -4.00 26.58 12.35
CA ILE A 31 -3.63 25.90 13.59
C ILE A 31 -2.73 24.71 13.28
N ILE A 32 -3.15 23.83 12.36
CA ILE A 32 -2.36 22.65 11.96
C ILE A 32 -0.99 23.08 11.38
N LEU A 33 -0.96 24.13 10.57
CA LEU A 33 0.27 24.66 9.99
C LEU A 33 1.29 25.10 11.05
N ARG A 34 0.84 25.70 12.15
CA ARG A 34 1.71 26.15 13.25
C ARG A 34 2.39 24.96 13.95
N GLU A 35 1.67 23.86 14.13
CA GLU A 35 2.12 22.67 14.85
C GLU A 35 2.90 21.66 13.97
N GLU A 36 2.76 21.76 12.63
CA GLU A 36 3.41 20.81 11.70
C GLU A 36 4.94 20.90 11.76
N LYS A 37 5.58 19.76 12.02
CA LYS A 37 7.04 19.63 12.16
C LYS A 37 7.74 19.18 10.86
N ASP A 38 7.03 18.48 9.98
CA ASP A 38 7.58 18.06 8.69
C ASP A 38 7.67 19.27 7.75
N LYS A 39 8.88 19.65 7.41
CA LYS A 39 9.15 20.82 6.56
C LYS A 39 8.45 20.74 5.21
N ASN A 40 8.43 19.56 4.59
CA ASN A 40 7.82 19.39 3.25
C ASN A 40 6.30 19.53 3.31
N PHE A 41 5.66 18.90 4.29
CA PHE A 41 4.21 19.00 4.46
C PHE A 41 3.79 20.41 4.92
N LYS A 42 4.60 21.02 5.78
CA LYS A 42 4.42 22.42 6.21
C LYS A 42 4.38 23.39 5.03
N GLU A 43 5.29 23.23 4.04
CA GLU A 43 5.29 24.07 2.83
C GLU A 43 4.02 23.84 1.97
N VAL A 44 3.49 22.62 1.93
CA VAL A 44 2.21 22.34 1.29
C VAL A 44 1.08 23.09 1.99
N LEU A 45 0.99 22.97 3.32
CA LEU A 45 -0.04 23.65 4.12
C LEU A 45 0.05 25.16 4.02
N LYS A 46 1.26 25.75 3.98
CA LYS A 46 1.44 27.19 3.74
C LYS A 46 0.84 27.63 2.42
N LYS A 47 1.06 26.88 1.35
CA LYS A 47 0.51 27.20 0.02
C LYS A 47 -1.01 27.10 0.01
N ILE A 48 -1.57 26.05 0.63
CA ILE A 48 -3.01 25.88 0.80
C ILE A 48 -3.59 27.05 1.59
N HIS A 49 -3.03 27.36 2.75
CA HIS A 49 -3.46 28.47 3.60
C HIS A 49 -3.42 29.82 2.87
N LYS A 50 -2.32 30.10 2.13
CA LYS A 50 -2.22 31.31 1.31
C LYS A 50 -3.35 31.42 0.28
N ASN A 51 -3.70 30.31 -0.38
CA ASN A 51 -4.79 30.30 -1.35
C ASN A 51 -6.15 30.55 -0.70
N LEU A 52 -6.40 29.95 0.47
CA LEU A 52 -7.65 30.15 1.23
C LEU A 52 -7.82 31.63 1.68
N ILE A 53 -6.75 32.26 2.20
CA ILE A 53 -6.77 33.67 2.56
C ILE A 53 -7.00 34.57 1.33
N ALA A 54 -6.48 34.15 0.16
CA ALA A 54 -6.73 34.86 -1.10
C ALA A 54 -8.15 34.64 -1.66
N GLY A 55 -9.04 33.97 -0.92
CA GLY A 55 -10.44 33.78 -1.30
C GLY A 55 -10.67 32.66 -2.31
N LYS A 56 -9.68 31.83 -2.59
CA LYS A 56 -9.89 30.63 -3.44
C LYS A 56 -10.75 29.60 -2.72
N SER A 57 -11.48 28.81 -3.49
CA SER A 57 -12.23 27.67 -2.95
C SER A 57 -11.32 26.64 -2.28
N ILE A 58 -11.88 25.80 -1.42
CA ILE A 58 -11.15 24.71 -0.76
C ILE A 58 -10.56 23.78 -1.82
N PHE A 59 -11.39 23.37 -2.78
CA PHE A 59 -10.94 22.50 -3.88
C PHE A 59 -9.79 23.14 -4.67
N GLU A 60 -9.91 24.42 -5.05
CA GLU A 60 -8.86 25.11 -5.81
C GLU A 60 -7.55 25.25 -5.01
N SER A 61 -7.65 25.38 -3.70
CA SER A 61 -6.49 25.48 -2.83
C SER A 61 -5.72 24.17 -2.73
N PHE A 62 -6.40 23.02 -2.87
CA PHE A 62 -5.82 21.69 -2.79
C PHE A 62 -5.47 21.05 -4.14
N LYS A 63 -6.07 21.48 -5.24
CA LYS A 63 -5.99 20.79 -6.56
C LYS A 63 -4.57 20.52 -7.07
N ASN A 64 -3.61 21.38 -6.76
CA ASN A 64 -2.22 21.25 -7.19
C ASN A 64 -1.42 20.23 -6.34
N PHE A 65 -2.06 19.61 -5.36
CA PHE A 65 -1.46 18.64 -4.45
C PHE A 65 -2.08 17.26 -4.60
N ASP A 66 -2.60 16.94 -5.80
CA ASP A 66 -3.19 15.65 -6.17
C ASP A 66 -2.26 14.45 -5.89
N LYS A 67 -0.95 14.61 -6.12
CA LYS A 67 0.08 13.59 -5.80
C LYS A 67 0.23 13.33 -4.30
N ILE A 68 -0.24 14.26 -3.46
CA ILE A 68 -0.13 14.14 -2.00
C ILE A 68 -1.43 13.56 -1.44
N PHE A 69 -2.56 14.17 -1.74
CA PHE A 69 -3.86 13.81 -1.19
C PHE A 69 -4.57 12.72 -1.99
N GLY A 70 -4.39 12.71 -3.31
CA GLY A 70 -5.09 11.81 -4.23
C GLY A 70 -6.39 12.42 -4.78
N ASN A 71 -6.78 11.96 -5.97
CA ASN A 71 -7.95 12.51 -6.67
C ASN A 71 -9.26 12.34 -5.89
N THR A 72 -9.46 11.16 -5.29
CA THR A 72 -10.66 10.88 -4.48
C THR A 72 -10.81 11.89 -3.34
N TYR A 73 -9.72 12.20 -2.64
CA TYR A 73 -9.69 13.21 -1.59
C TYR A 73 -10.17 14.57 -2.10
N LEU A 74 -9.61 15.01 -3.23
CA LEU A 74 -9.93 16.31 -3.85
C LEU A 74 -11.39 16.38 -4.29
N TYR A 75 -11.93 15.30 -4.87
CA TYR A 75 -13.34 15.23 -5.25
C TYR A 75 -14.27 15.28 -4.04
N MET A 76 -13.93 14.61 -2.95
CA MET A 76 -14.71 14.65 -1.72
C MET A 76 -14.71 16.05 -1.10
N LEU A 77 -13.55 16.76 -1.10
CA LEU A 77 -13.49 18.17 -0.69
C LEU A 77 -14.40 19.06 -1.55
N LYS A 78 -14.39 18.86 -2.88
CA LYS A 78 -15.26 19.61 -3.80
C LYS A 78 -16.73 19.38 -3.51
N ILE A 79 -17.14 18.13 -3.31
CA ILE A 79 -18.53 17.78 -2.95
C ILE A 79 -18.91 18.44 -1.62
N GLY A 80 -18.07 18.32 -0.60
CA GLY A 80 -18.30 18.90 0.72
C GLY A 80 -18.40 20.42 0.70
N GLU A 81 -17.58 21.10 -0.12
CA GLU A 81 -17.62 22.54 -0.30
C GLU A 81 -18.94 23.01 -0.96
N VAL A 82 -19.35 22.35 -2.03
CA VAL A 82 -20.60 22.68 -2.75
C VAL A 82 -21.84 22.38 -1.92
N SER A 83 -21.84 21.30 -1.15
CA SER A 83 -23.00 20.90 -0.31
C SER A 83 -23.01 21.55 1.08
N GLY A 84 -21.95 22.27 1.47
CA GLY A 84 -21.80 22.79 2.83
C GLY A 84 -21.52 21.74 3.89
N SER A 85 -21.19 20.50 3.49
CA SER A 85 -20.98 19.34 4.39
C SER A 85 -19.51 18.90 4.45
N ILE A 86 -18.60 19.88 4.49
CA ILE A 86 -17.16 19.62 4.43
C ILE A 86 -16.65 18.77 5.59
N ALA A 87 -17.19 19.00 6.80
CA ALA A 87 -16.77 18.25 7.99
C ALA A 87 -17.15 16.77 7.88
N GLU A 88 -18.35 16.45 7.39
CA GLU A 88 -18.82 15.08 7.16
C GLU A 88 -17.98 14.40 6.07
N ARG A 89 -17.66 15.11 4.98
CA ARG A 89 -16.83 14.56 3.90
C ARG A 89 -15.41 14.25 4.38
N LEU A 90 -14.84 15.09 5.23
CA LEU A 90 -13.53 14.80 5.83
C LEU A 90 -13.57 13.59 6.76
N GLU A 91 -14.66 13.38 7.48
CA GLU A 91 -14.85 12.17 8.28
C GLU A 91 -14.96 10.91 7.42
N ASP A 92 -15.70 10.97 6.31
CA ASP A 92 -15.78 9.86 5.35
C ASP A 92 -14.43 9.53 4.72
N ILE A 93 -13.65 10.58 4.35
CA ILE A 93 -12.27 10.41 3.86
C ILE A 93 -11.42 9.73 4.93
N SER A 94 -11.52 10.17 6.17
CA SER A 94 -10.75 9.61 7.27
C SER A 94 -11.04 8.12 7.47
N LYS A 95 -12.31 7.73 7.53
CA LYS A 95 -12.73 6.33 7.61
C LYS A 95 -12.20 5.49 6.45
N SER A 96 -12.22 6.05 5.24
CA SER A 96 -11.68 5.36 4.05
C SER A 96 -10.16 5.16 4.16
N LEU A 97 -9.42 6.17 4.61
CA LEU A 97 -7.97 6.08 4.80
C LEU A 97 -7.61 5.08 5.93
N GLU A 98 -8.37 5.05 7.01
CA GLU A 98 -8.20 4.07 8.09
C GLU A 98 -8.42 2.64 7.58
N PHE A 99 -9.48 2.41 6.82
CA PHE A 99 -9.77 1.12 6.21
C PHE A 99 -8.65 0.67 5.27
N ASP A 100 -8.18 1.56 4.41
CA ASP A 100 -7.06 1.30 3.50
C ASP A 100 -5.77 0.93 4.25
N LEU A 101 -5.44 1.66 5.32
CA LEU A 101 -4.27 1.39 6.14
C LEU A 101 -4.38 0.06 6.89
N ALA A 102 -5.57 -0.24 7.43
CA ALA A 102 -5.83 -1.53 8.09
C ALA A 102 -5.70 -2.71 7.13
N ASN A 103 -6.24 -2.58 5.91
CA ASN A 103 -6.14 -3.62 4.89
C ASN A 103 -4.71 -3.82 4.39
N GLN A 104 -3.93 -2.75 4.22
CA GLN A 104 -2.52 -2.88 3.85
C GLN A 104 -1.69 -3.65 4.90
N LYS A 105 -2.00 -3.46 6.19
CA LYS A 105 -1.35 -4.24 7.27
C LYS A 105 -1.75 -5.72 7.22
N LYS A 106 -3.01 -6.03 6.94
CA LYS A 106 -3.52 -7.42 6.85
C LYS A 106 -2.93 -8.16 5.65
N LEU A 107 -2.85 -7.52 4.48
CA LEU A 107 -2.32 -8.14 3.26
C LEU A 107 -0.84 -8.54 3.39
N GLY A 108 -0.03 -7.77 4.11
CA GLY A 108 1.36 -8.13 4.38
C GLY A 108 1.53 -9.45 5.14
N GLY A 109 0.60 -9.76 6.03
CA GLY A 109 0.61 -11.02 6.80
C GLY A 109 0.13 -12.24 6.01
N ILE A 110 -0.85 -12.04 5.13
CA ILE A 110 -1.47 -13.15 4.35
C ILE A 110 -0.47 -13.76 3.35
N LEU A 111 0.43 -12.97 2.78
CA LEU A 111 1.42 -13.45 1.81
C LEU A 111 2.57 -14.26 2.42
N VAL A 112 2.77 -14.21 3.72
CA VAL A 112 3.84 -14.96 4.40
C VAL A 112 3.62 -16.46 4.28
N TYR A 113 2.40 -16.93 4.49
CA TYR A 113 2.07 -18.36 4.42
C TYR A 113 2.35 -18.98 3.03
N PRO A 114 1.85 -18.43 1.90
CA PRO A 114 2.18 -18.94 0.57
C PRO A 114 3.69 -18.95 0.27
N VAL A 115 4.41 -17.91 0.67
CA VAL A 115 5.86 -17.83 0.44
C VAL A 115 6.60 -18.93 1.20
N VAL A 116 6.26 -19.17 2.47
CA VAL A 116 6.86 -20.24 3.28
C VAL A 116 6.56 -21.62 2.67
N VAL A 117 5.31 -21.89 2.29
CA VAL A 117 4.92 -23.18 1.69
C VAL A 117 5.64 -23.42 0.37
N ILE A 118 5.67 -22.42 -0.53
CA ILE A 118 6.37 -22.53 -1.82
C ILE A 118 7.86 -22.75 -1.60
N SER A 119 8.49 -22.01 -0.69
CA SER A 119 9.91 -22.16 -0.38
C SER A 119 10.24 -23.56 0.14
N LEU A 120 9.43 -24.07 1.07
CA LEU A 120 9.61 -25.42 1.61
C LEU A 120 9.44 -26.49 0.53
N THR A 121 8.41 -26.35 -0.31
CA THR A 121 8.18 -27.27 -1.44
C THR A 121 9.36 -27.29 -2.41
N LEU A 122 9.91 -26.12 -2.76
CA LEU A 122 11.08 -26.02 -3.64
C LEU A 122 12.30 -26.70 -3.02
N ILE A 123 12.54 -26.54 -1.72
CA ILE A 123 13.64 -27.20 -1.00
C ILE A 123 13.48 -28.71 -1.07
N ILE A 124 12.28 -29.23 -0.77
CA ILE A 124 12.02 -30.68 -0.79
C ILE A 124 12.18 -31.25 -2.20
N VAL A 125 11.62 -30.59 -3.22
CA VAL A 125 11.74 -31.02 -4.61
C VAL A 125 13.20 -31.02 -5.06
N THR A 126 13.95 -29.97 -4.76
CA THR A 126 15.38 -29.90 -5.07
C THR A 126 16.16 -31.04 -4.39
N PHE A 127 15.88 -31.29 -3.12
CA PHE A 127 16.49 -32.39 -2.39
C PHE A 127 16.18 -33.79 -3.03
N LEU A 128 14.92 -34.04 -3.38
CA LEU A 128 14.50 -35.25 -4.05
C LEU A 128 15.20 -35.43 -5.40
N LEU A 129 15.28 -34.39 -6.22
CA LEU A 129 15.91 -34.46 -7.54
C LEU A 129 17.44 -34.61 -7.45
N THR A 130 18.08 -34.04 -6.42
CA THR A 130 19.54 -34.05 -6.29
C THR A 130 20.06 -35.31 -5.60
N PHE A 131 19.36 -35.83 -4.59
CA PHE A 131 19.83 -36.90 -3.74
C PHE A 131 19.12 -38.23 -3.99
N ILE A 132 17.83 -38.24 -4.24
CA ILE A 132 17.03 -39.47 -4.35
C ILE A 132 16.95 -39.94 -5.78
N LEU A 133 16.72 -39.08 -6.74
CA LEU A 133 16.56 -39.44 -8.14
C LEU A 133 17.78 -40.18 -8.73
N PRO A 134 19.05 -39.76 -8.45
CA PRO A 134 20.23 -40.51 -8.95
C PRO A 134 20.28 -41.96 -8.51
N ASN A 135 19.89 -42.28 -7.26
CA ASN A 135 19.89 -43.65 -6.74
C ASN A 135 18.89 -44.54 -7.49
N PHE A 136 17.75 -44.00 -7.89
CA PHE A 136 16.79 -44.71 -8.72
C PHE A 136 17.29 -44.96 -10.13
N ILE A 137 18.01 -44.01 -10.72
CA ILE A 137 18.57 -44.16 -12.07
C ILE A 137 19.54 -45.32 -12.12
N THR A 138 20.46 -45.45 -11.17
CA THR A 138 21.40 -46.56 -11.07
C THR A 138 20.68 -47.94 -11.01
N ILE A 139 19.61 -48.03 -10.25
CA ILE A 139 18.81 -49.26 -10.14
C ILE A 139 18.14 -49.62 -11.48
N PHE A 140 17.64 -48.67 -12.24
CA PHE A 140 17.01 -48.88 -13.54
C PHE A 140 18.05 -49.25 -14.60
N GLU A 141 19.24 -48.64 -14.57
CA GLU A 141 20.35 -48.94 -15.49
C GLU A 141 20.87 -50.37 -15.24
N GLU A 142 21.02 -50.81 -13.99
CA GLU A 142 21.44 -52.14 -13.65
C GLU A 142 20.44 -53.24 -14.10
N ASN A 143 19.14 -52.94 -14.12
CA ASN A 143 18.10 -53.88 -14.52
C ASN A 143 17.73 -53.80 -16.01
N GLN A 144 18.40 -52.99 -16.83
CA GLN A 144 18.14 -52.79 -18.27
C GLN A 144 16.69 -52.38 -18.59
N VAL A 145 16.01 -51.68 -17.67
CA VAL A 145 14.64 -51.23 -17.84
C VAL A 145 14.65 -49.79 -18.37
N GLU A 146 13.88 -49.53 -19.43
CA GLU A 146 13.75 -48.17 -19.97
C GLU A 146 13.09 -47.22 -18.98
N LEU A 147 13.70 -46.05 -18.78
CA LEU A 147 13.18 -44.97 -17.92
C LEU A 147 11.85 -44.44 -18.45
N PRO A 148 10.79 -44.32 -17.62
CA PRO A 148 9.55 -43.67 -18.00
C PRO A 148 9.76 -42.23 -18.53
N LEU A 149 8.93 -41.79 -19.48
CA LEU A 149 9.03 -40.47 -20.11
C LEU A 149 9.07 -39.32 -19.09
N ILE A 150 8.29 -39.40 -17.99
CA ILE A 150 8.25 -38.43 -16.93
C ILE A 150 9.62 -38.29 -16.24
N THR A 151 10.29 -39.41 -15.99
CA THR A 151 11.62 -39.44 -15.36
C THR A 151 12.68 -38.82 -16.28
N ARG A 152 12.58 -39.00 -17.60
CA ARG A 152 13.48 -38.36 -18.59
C ARG A 152 13.32 -36.86 -18.61
N ILE A 153 12.09 -36.36 -18.53
CA ILE A 153 11.80 -34.89 -18.46
C ILE A 153 12.37 -34.28 -17.16
N LEU A 154 12.16 -34.94 -16.02
CA LEU A 154 12.71 -34.49 -14.74
C LEU A 154 14.25 -34.49 -14.73
N LEU A 155 14.89 -35.47 -15.35
CA LEU A 155 16.35 -35.51 -15.54
C LEU A 155 16.87 -34.37 -16.41
N PHE A 156 16.16 -34.05 -17.50
CA PHE A 156 16.53 -32.95 -18.36
C PHE A 156 16.47 -31.62 -17.61
N ILE A 157 15.45 -31.42 -16.79
CA ILE A 157 15.29 -30.24 -15.92
C ILE A 157 16.39 -30.21 -14.87
N SER A 158 16.64 -31.30 -14.16
CA SER A 158 17.67 -31.41 -13.11
C SER A 158 19.08 -31.12 -13.63
N ARG A 159 19.44 -31.61 -14.83
CA ARG A 159 20.75 -31.33 -15.46
C ARG A 159 20.95 -29.86 -15.84
N ASN A 160 19.88 -29.15 -16.23
CA ASN A 160 19.94 -27.71 -16.55
C ASN A 160 19.99 -26.81 -15.31
N PHE A 161 19.66 -27.30 -14.14
CA PHE A 161 19.75 -26.54 -12.88
C PHE A 161 21.10 -26.65 -12.17
N HIS A 162 22.04 -27.45 -12.72
CA HIS A 162 23.34 -27.68 -12.10
C HIS A 162 24.47 -26.82 -12.72
N TYR A 163 24.11 -25.72 -13.40
CA TYR A 163 25.08 -24.70 -13.87
C TYR A 163 24.92 -23.40 -13.09
#